data_4336e209f534c6b84c44b1399ea10e43
#
_entry.id   4336e209f534c6b84c44b1399ea10e43
#
_cell.length_a   1.000
_cell.length_b   1.000
_cell.length_c   1.000
_cell.angle_alpha   90.00
_cell.angle_beta   90.00
_cell.angle_gamma   90.00
#
_symmetry.space_group_name_H-M   'P 1'
#
loop_
_entity.id
_entity.type
_entity.pdbx_description
1 polymer ?
#
loop_
_entity_poly.entity_id
_entity_poly.type
_entity_poly.pdbx_seq_one_letter_code
_entity_poly.pdbx_strand_id
1 'polypeptide(L)'
;HGYTHIMTRKTRRLWLVIACVACLGTAATLVLRAFSSDIVFFVTPSQVASSPPPKDRTVKLGGMVVAGSVHRERRGETPIASFDVTDGQAAVSVHYEGILPDLFREGQSVVAIGTASSAHDFNASEVLAKHDETYMPKEVAEALKKSGKWDPRFGPPPSASSWNSMTVQDARKDLAAPAQPLSAPPAPPAP
;
A
#
# COMPACT_ATOMS: atom_id res chain seq x y z
N HIS A 1 -24.08 13.55 59.00
CA HIS A 1 -22.70 13.48 59.46
C HIS A 1 -21.83 13.32 58.26
N GLY A 2 -21.36 14.47 57.72
CA GLY A 2 -20.40 14.51 56.60
C GLY A 2 -18.99 14.30 57.12
N TYR A 3 -18.38 13.21 56.77
CA TYR A 3 -16.96 13.00 56.98
C TYR A 3 -16.19 13.79 55.91
N THR A 4 -15.82 15.03 56.20
CA THR A 4 -14.81 15.78 55.45
C THR A 4 -13.47 15.16 55.78
N HIS A 5 -12.99 14.25 54.91
CA HIS A 5 -11.65 13.70 54.96
C HIS A 5 -10.66 14.84 54.73
N ILE A 6 -10.10 15.41 55.79
CA ILE A 6 -9.04 16.41 55.71
C ILE A 6 -7.78 15.69 55.20
N MET A 7 -7.59 15.72 53.89
CA MET A 7 -6.40 15.18 53.27
C MET A 7 -5.17 15.91 53.79
N THR A 8 -4.25 15.16 54.40
CA THR A 8 -2.96 15.71 54.87
C THR A 8 -2.16 16.27 53.68
N ARG A 9 -1.33 17.28 53.90
CA ARG A 9 -0.50 17.91 52.87
C ARG A 9 0.36 16.91 52.09
N LYS A 10 0.78 15.81 52.73
CA LYS A 10 1.52 14.72 52.08
C LYS A 10 0.66 13.91 51.12
N THR A 11 -0.56 13.57 51.48
CA THR A 11 -1.51 12.83 50.66
C THR A 11 -1.93 13.63 49.45
N ARG A 12 -2.13 14.95 49.61
CA ARG A 12 -2.47 15.85 48.49
C ARG A 12 -1.33 15.93 47.46
N ARG A 13 -0.08 16.00 47.92
CA ARG A 13 1.10 15.97 47.00
C ARG A 13 1.21 14.65 46.29
N LEU A 14 0.99 13.51 46.96
CA LEU A 14 1.01 12.18 46.35
C LEU A 14 -0.06 12.07 45.24
N TRP A 15 -1.29 12.52 45.51
CA TRP A 15 -2.37 12.50 44.53
C TRP A 15 -2.06 13.40 43.32
N LEU A 16 -1.44 14.56 43.51
CA LEU A 16 -0.99 15.43 42.41
C LEU A 16 0.06 14.74 41.54
N VAL A 17 1.04 14.06 42.16
CA VAL A 17 2.07 13.33 41.41
C VAL A 17 1.44 12.19 40.60
N ILE A 18 0.52 11.42 41.19
CA ILE A 18 -0.18 10.34 40.50
C ILE A 18 -1.00 10.90 39.32
N ALA A 19 -1.72 11.99 39.51
CA ALA A 19 -2.48 12.66 38.45
C ALA A 19 -1.57 13.16 37.32
N CYS A 20 -0.43 13.76 37.63
CA CYS A 20 0.55 14.19 36.62
C CYS A 20 1.12 13.01 35.84
N VAL A 21 1.49 11.92 36.51
CA VAL A 21 2.02 10.71 35.85
C VAL A 21 0.95 10.08 34.94
N ALA A 22 -0.30 10.00 35.41
CA ALA A 22 -1.41 9.49 34.61
C ALA A 22 -1.67 10.37 33.38
N CYS A 23 -1.65 11.69 33.55
CA CYS A 23 -1.84 12.64 32.44
C CYS A 23 -0.70 12.54 31.42
N LEU A 24 0.56 12.44 31.86
CA LEU A 24 1.71 12.25 30.97
C LEU A 24 1.66 10.89 30.26
N GLY A 25 1.24 9.84 30.94
CA GLY A 25 1.09 8.50 30.38
C GLY A 25 0.00 8.47 29.29
N THR A 26 -1.16 9.12 29.53
CA THR A 26 -2.22 9.23 28.52
C THR A 26 -1.79 10.09 27.34
N ALA A 27 -1.12 11.20 27.57
CA ALA A 27 -0.60 12.04 26.51
C ALA A 27 0.42 11.28 25.64
N ALA A 28 1.36 10.57 26.25
CA ALA A 28 2.33 9.75 25.53
C ALA A 28 1.69 8.65 24.69
N THR A 29 0.67 7.95 25.23
CA THR A 29 -0.05 6.92 24.48
C THR A 29 -0.85 7.48 23.32
N LEU A 30 -1.45 8.66 23.47
CA LEU A 30 -2.17 9.35 22.40
C LEU A 30 -1.22 9.78 21.28
N VAL A 31 -0.06 10.34 21.64
CA VAL A 31 0.98 10.74 20.67
C VAL A 31 1.49 9.52 19.91
N LEU A 32 1.83 8.43 20.61
CA LEU A 32 2.28 7.20 19.95
C LEU A 32 1.22 6.61 19.02
N ARG A 33 -0.05 6.66 19.40
CA ARG A 33 -1.15 6.22 18.53
C ARG A 33 -1.33 7.14 17.31
N ALA A 34 -1.22 8.44 17.49
CA ALA A 34 -1.30 9.40 16.38
C ALA A 34 -0.19 9.16 15.36
N PHE A 35 1.05 8.96 15.81
CA PHE A 35 2.16 8.66 14.91
C PHE A 35 2.08 7.28 14.25
N SER A 36 1.43 6.30 14.87
CA SER A 36 1.29 4.95 14.29
C SER A 36 0.31 4.90 13.11
N SER A 37 -0.57 5.88 12.99
CA SER A 37 -1.61 5.92 11.95
C SER A 37 -1.12 6.48 10.61
N ASP A 38 -0.01 7.22 10.58
CA ASP A 38 0.42 7.99 9.40
C ASP A 38 1.51 7.33 8.55
N ILE A 39 2.05 6.19 8.96
CA ILE A 39 3.04 5.47 8.15
C ILE A 39 2.31 4.59 7.14
N VAL A 40 1.94 5.18 6.03
CA VAL A 40 1.38 4.43 4.89
C VAL A 40 2.54 3.89 4.07
N PHE A 41 2.76 2.59 4.16
CA PHE A 41 3.81 1.90 3.40
C PHE A 41 3.45 1.85 1.91
N PHE A 42 4.46 2.07 1.08
CA PHE A 42 4.35 1.85 -0.35
C PHE A 42 4.73 0.41 -0.69
N VAL A 43 3.90 -0.25 -1.47
CA VAL A 43 4.11 -1.64 -1.90
C VAL A 43 3.92 -1.77 -3.41
N THR A 44 4.62 -2.73 -4.00
CA THR A 44 4.44 -3.09 -5.41
C THR A 44 3.60 -4.37 -5.53
N PRO A 45 2.98 -4.65 -6.69
CA PRO A 45 2.26 -5.89 -6.93
C PRO A 45 3.05 -7.16 -6.60
N SER A 46 4.33 -7.22 -6.96
CA SER A 46 5.19 -8.36 -6.63
C SER A 46 5.41 -8.53 -5.13
N GLN A 47 5.51 -7.42 -4.38
CA GLN A 47 5.62 -7.47 -2.91
C GLN A 47 4.32 -7.95 -2.27
N VAL A 48 3.17 -7.51 -2.75
CA VAL A 48 1.86 -7.99 -2.26
C VAL A 48 1.69 -9.47 -2.56
N ALA A 49 2.08 -9.92 -3.76
CA ALA A 49 1.97 -11.33 -4.15
C ALA A 49 2.89 -12.24 -3.31
N SER A 50 4.10 -11.80 -2.99
CA SER A 50 5.08 -12.60 -2.25
C SER A 50 4.91 -12.52 -0.73
N SER A 51 4.53 -11.34 -0.21
CA SER A 51 4.36 -11.07 1.21
C SER A 51 3.20 -10.10 1.42
N PRO A 52 1.95 -10.61 1.43
CA PRO A 52 0.78 -9.75 1.61
C PRO A 52 0.87 -8.96 2.91
N PRO A 53 0.64 -7.64 2.88
CA PRO A 53 0.57 -6.85 4.10
C PRO A 53 -0.62 -7.29 4.97
N PRO A 54 -0.59 -7.03 6.29
CA PRO A 54 -1.73 -7.30 7.17
C PRO A 54 -3.01 -6.65 6.65
N LYS A 55 -4.13 -7.39 6.71
CA LYS A 55 -5.43 -6.96 6.16
C LYS A 55 -6.00 -5.69 6.78
N ASP A 56 -5.59 -5.35 7.98
CA ASP A 56 -6.00 -4.17 8.74
C ASP A 56 -5.09 -2.95 8.50
N ARG A 57 -4.03 -3.10 7.71
CA ARG A 57 -3.08 -2.02 7.43
C ARG A 57 -3.37 -1.38 6.08
N THR A 58 -3.56 -0.07 6.09
CA THR A 58 -3.63 0.73 4.86
C THR A 58 -2.24 0.88 4.25
N VAL A 59 -2.12 0.56 2.97
CA VAL A 59 -0.88 0.68 2.18
C VAL A 59 -1.15 1.40 0.86
N LYS A 60 -0.10 1.90 0.23
CA LYS A 60 -0.13 2.48 -1.12
C LYS A 60 0.40 1.45 -2.12
N LEU A 61 -0.48 0.90 -2.93
CA LEU A 61 -0.12 0.02 -4.03
C LEU A 61 0.20 0.85 -5.26
N GLY A 62 1.43 0.83 -5.73
CA GLY A 62 1.85 1.52 -6.94
C GLY A 62 2.21 0.56 -8.05
N GLY A 63 1.79 0.88 -9.26
CA GLY A 63 2.10 0.10 -10.45
C GLY A 63 1.45 0.70 -11.67
N MET A 64 1.31 -0.11 -12.71
CA MET A 64 0.70 0.26 -13.97
C MET A 64 -0.62 -0.49 -14.15
N VAL A 65 -1.62 0.19 -14.67
CA VAL A 65 -2.90 -0.45 -15.04
C VAL A 65 -2.69 -1.32 -16.27
N VAL A 66 -3.06 -2.60 -16.17
CA VAL A 66 -2.98 -3.53 -17.30
C VAL A 66 -4.02 -3.13 -18.34
N ALA A 67 -3.61 -3.03 -19.60
CA ALA A 67 -4.51 -2.67 -20.70
C ALA A 67 -5.60 -3.72 -20.89
N GLY A 68 -6.84 -3.29 -21.02
CA GLY A 68 -8.01 -4.17 -21.17
C GLY A 68 -8.52 -4.82 -19.89
N SER A 69 -7.93 -4.49 -18.71
CA SER A 69 -8.34 -5.05 -17.42
C SER A 69 -9.43 -4.26 -16.70
N VAL A 70 -9.72 -3.05 -17.16
CA VAL A 70 -10.68 -2.15 -16.50
C VAL A 70 -12.10 -2.59 -16.73
N HIS A 71 -12.76 -2.99 -15.66
CA HIS A 71 -14.18 -3.31 -15.65
C HIS A 71 -14.93 -2.31 -14.77
N ARG A 72 -15.99 -1.76 -15.29
CA ARG A 72 -16.88 -0.84 -14.57
C ARG A 72 -18.23 -1.48 -14.41
N GLU A 73 -18.63 -1.66 -13.17
CA GLU A 73 -19.93 -2.22 -12.79
C GLU A 73 -20.66 -1.23 -11.91
N ARG A 74 -21.96 -1.44 -11.76
CA ARG A 74 -22.80 -0.64 -10.88
C ARG A 74 -23.50 -1.57 -9.91
N ARG A 75 -23.28 -1.38 -8.61
CA ARG A 75 -24.01 -2.09 -7.57
C ARG A 75 -25.03 -1.13 -6.95
N GLY A 76 -26.26 -1.16 -7.46
CA GLY A 76 -27.26 -0.16 -7.13
C GLY A 76 -26.86 1.23 -7.67
N GLU A 77 -26.74 2.21 -6.79
CA GLU A 77 -26.30 3.56 -7.16
C GLU A 77 -24.78 3.77 -7.08
N THR A 78 -24.06 2.83 -6.48
CA THR A 78 -22.61 2.96 -6.29
C THR A 78 -21.85 2.41 -7.49
N PRO A 79 -21.04 3.22 -8.19
CA PRO A 79 -20.15 2.73 -9.22
C PRO A 79 -19.01 1.93 -8.60
N ILE A 80 -18.72 0.77 -9.17
CA ILE A 80 -17.58 -0.08 -8.79
C ILE A 80 -16.67 -0.20 -9.98
N ALA A 81 -15.39 0.03 -9.78
CA ALA A 81 -14.38 -0.21 -10.77
C ALA A 81 -13.42 -1.30 -10.29
N SER A 82 -13.12 -2.25 -11.16
CA SER A 82 -12.06 -3.23 -10.94
C SER A 82 -11.07 -3.17 -12.09
N PHE A 83 -9.79 -3.27 -11.75
CA PHE A 83 -8.69 -3.23 -12.72
C PHE A 83 -7.47 -3.93 -12.14
N ASP A 84 -6.60 -4.42 -12.99
CA ASP A 84 -5.38 -5.08 -12.58
C ASP A 84 -4.21 -4.10 -12.61
N VAL A 85 -3.39 -4.14 -11.57
CA VAL A 85 -2.18 -3.33 -11.44
C VAL A 85 -0.98 -4.25 -11.46
N THR A 86 0.00 -3.94 -12.29
CA THR A 86 1.24 -4.70 -12.46
C THR A 86 2.49 -3.85 -12.28
N ASP A 87 3.57 -4.47 -11.83
CA ASP A 87 4.94 -3.93 -11.86
C ASP A 87 5.81 -4.62 -12.93
N GLY A 88 5.19 -5.39 -13.84
CA GLY A 88 5.85 -6.17 -14.86
C GLY A 88 6.30 -7.56 -14.41
N GLN A 89 6.17 -7.91 -13.13
CA GLN A 89 6.50 -9.23 -12.57
C GLN A 89 5.28 -9.96 -12.04
N ALA A 90 4.40 -9.23 -11.36
CA ALA A 90 3.15 -9.76 -10.81
C ALA A 90 2.01 -8.77 -11.06
N ALA A 91 0.78 -9.24 -10.92
CA ALA A 91 -0.41 -8.42 -11.00
C ALA A 91 -1.28 -8.62 -9.76
N VAL A 92 -1.99 -7.55 -9.39
CA VAL A 92 -2.94 -7.53 -8.29
C VAL A 92 -4.24 -6.90 -8.79
N SER A 93 -5.37 -7.55 -8.56
CA SER A 93 -6.69 -7.00 -8.86
C SER A 93 -7.08 -5.97 -7.82
N VAL A 94 -7.37 -4.77 -8.28
CA VAL A 94 -7.79 -3.65 -7.43
C VAL A 94 -9.30 -3.45 -7.59
N HIS A 95 -9.99 -3.42 -6.48
CA HIS A 95 -11.42 -3.11 -6.40
C HIS A 95 -11.60 -1.74 -5.76
N TYR A 96 -12.28 -0.86 -6.46
CA TYR A 96 -12.53 0.51 -6.02
C TYR A 96 -14.02 0.84 -6.09
N GLU A 97 -14.58 1.28 -4.98
CA GLU A 97 -15.95 1.75 -4.90
C GLU A 97 -15.95 3.29 -5.02
N GLY A 98 -16.34 3.80 -6.17
CA GLY A 98 -16.37 5.23 -6.43
C GLY A 98 -16.12 5.56 -7.90
N ILE A 99 -16.05 6.85 -8.17
CA ILE A 99 -15.77 7.39 -9.50
C ILE A 99 -14.26 7.46 -9.68
N LEU A 100 -13.75 6.77 -10.72
CA LEU A 100 -12.32 6.86 -11.06
C LEU A 100 -11.96 8.30 -11.47
N PRO A 101 -10.72 8.75 -11.16
CA PRO A 101 -10.25 10.07 -11.61
C PRO A 101 -10.33 10.24 -13.12
N ASP A 102 -10.57 11.46 -13.60
CA ASP A 102 -10.65 11.77 -15.02
C ASP A 102 -9.37 11.44 -15.79
N LEU A 103 -8.22 11.47 -15.10
CA LEU A 103 -6.92 11.15 -15.66
C LEU A 103 -6.59 9.66 -15.67
N PHE A 104 -7.48 8.83 -15.10
CA PHE A 104 -7.28 7.38 -15.07
C PHE A 104 -7.38 6.80 -16.49
N ARG A 105 -6.32 6.17 -16.94
CA ARG A 105 -6.23 5.48 -18.24
C ARG A 105 -5.54 4.13 -18.07
N GLU A 106 -5.90 3.19 -18.91
CA GLU A 106 -5.18 1.92 -19.05
C GLU A 106 -3.74 2.15 -19.51
N GLY A 107 -2.82 1.36 -19.02
CA GLY A 107 -1.41 1.48 -19.35
C GLY A 107 -0.67 2.63 -18.65
N GLN A 108 -1.32 3.38 -17.77
CA GLN A 108 -0.70 4.47 -17.02
C GLN A 108 -0.38 4.09 -15.57
N SER A 109 0.54 4.83 -14.96
CA SER A 109 0.88 4.69 -13.55
C SER A 109 -0.30 5.09 -12.66
N VAL A 110 -0.56 4.26 -11.67
CA VAL A 110 -1.60 4.47 -10.67
C VAL A 110 -1.05 4.19 -9.28
N VAL A 111 -1.56 4.91 -8.31
CA VAL A 111 -1.35 4.61 -6.89
C VAL A 111 -2.71 4.39 -6.26
N ALA A 112 -2.97 3.18 -5.81
CA ALA A 112 -4.18 2.81 -5.08
C ALA A 112 -3.88 2.79 -3.58
N ILE A 113 -4.66 3.50 -2.79
CA ILE A 113 -4.56 3.53 -1.33
C ILE A 113 -5.67 2.65 -0.77
N GLY A 114 -5.32 1.70 0.07
CA GLY A 114 -6.30 0.78 0.63
C GLY A 114 -5.66 -0.38 1.39
N THR A 115 -6.35 -1.50 1.42
CA THR A 115 -5.94 -2.71 2.15
C THR A 115 -5.86 -3.92 1.22
N ALA A 116 -4.86 -4.77 1.42
CA ALA A 116 -4.77 -6.04 0.72
C ALA A 116 -5.71 -7.06 1.36
N SER A 117 -6.62 -7.63 0.58
CA SER A 117 -7.49 -8.73 1.03
C SER A 117 -6.80 -10.08 0.91
N SER A 118 -5.95 -10.24 -0.08
CA SER A 118 -5.14 -11.44 -0.33
C SER A 118 -3.85 -11.07 -1.09
N ALA A 119 -3.07 -12.06 -1.48
CA ALA A 119 -1.87 -11.88 -2.30
C ALA A 119 -2.17 -11.28 -3.69
N HIS A 120 -3.41 -11.37 -4.15
CA HIS A 120 -3.81 -10.96 -5.50
C HIS A 120 -5.01 -10.01 -5.53
N ASP A 121 -5.58 -9.68 -4.37
CA ASP A 121 -6.75 -8.81 -4.26
C ASP A 121 -6.48 -7.62 -3.34
N PHE A 122 -6.85 -6.44 -3.81
CA PHE A 122 -6.64 -5.18 -3.12
C PHE A 122 -7.92 -4.33 -3.15
N ASN A 123 -8.39 -3.93 -1.97
CA ASN A 123 -9.53 -3.03 -1.84
C ASN A 123 -9.02 -1.59 -1.69
N ALA A 124 -9.21 -0.80 -2.72
CA ALA A 124 -8.82 0.61 -2.72
C ALA A 124 -9.92 1.48 -2.13
N SER A 125 -9.53 2.36 -1.21
CA SER A 125 -10.37 3.46 -0.72
C SER A 125 -10.17 4.74 -1.55
N GLU A 126 -9.01 4.88 -2.18
CA GLU A 126 -8.66 6.00 -3.02
C GLU A 126 -7.77 5.55 -4.18
N VAL A 127 -7.96 6.15 -5.34
CA VAL A 127 -7.16 5.89 -6.54
C VAL A 127 -6.63 7.21 -7.07
N LEU A 128 -5.31 7.30 -7.20
CA LEU A 128 -4.59 8.47 -7.72
C LEU A 128 -3.96 8.10 -9.06
N ALA A 129 -4.39 8.74 -10.12
CA ALA A 129 -3.76 8.63 -11.43
C ALA A 129 -2.81 9.82 -11.64
N LYS A 130 -1.58 9.55 -12.09
CA LYS A 130 -0.63 10.60 -12.44
C LYS A 130 -0.52 10.72 -13.96
N HIS A 131 -0.59 11.94 -14.45
CA HIS A 131 -0.57 12.23 -15.89
C HIS A 131 0.86 12.34 -16.46
N ASP A 132 1.89 12.10 -15.68
CA ASP A 132 3.25 12.22 -16.16
C ASP A 132 3.70 10.89 -16.80
N GLU A 133 3.72 10.85 -18.12
CA GLU A 133 4.20 9.69 -18.91
C GLU A 133 5.66 9.33 -18.58
N THR A 134 6.39 10.27 -18.00
CA THR A 134 7.81 10.13 -17.60
C THR A 134 7.98 9.81 -16.10
N TYR A 135 6.91 9.91 -15.29
CA TYR A 135 7.01 9.66 -13.87
C TYR A 135 6.95 8.18 -13.55
N MET A 136 8.08 7.63 -13.19
CA MET A 136 8.19 6.29 -12.62
C MET A 136 8.42 6.43 -11.10
N PRO A 137 7.55 5.85 -10.25
CA PRO A 137 7.82 5.77 -8.82
C PRO A 137 9.17 5.09 -8.57
N LYS A 138 9.94 5.58 -7.59
CA LYS A 138 11.28 5.06 -7.28
C LYS A 138 11.28 3.55 -7.02
N GLU A 139 10.24 3.07 -6.38
CA GLU A 139 10.04 1.66 -6.01
C GLU A 139 9.84 0.78 -7.26
N VAL A 140 9.08 1.26 -8.25
CA VAL A 140 8.91 0.59 -9.54
C VAL A 140 10.21 0.61 -10.33
N ALA A 141 10.92 1.73 -10.32
CA ALA A 141 12.24 1.85 -10.94
C ALA A 141 13.24 0.86 -10.32
N GLU A 142 13.26 0.71 -9.00
CA GLU A 142 14.11 -0.27 -8.32
C GLU A 142 13.70 -1.72 -8.64
N ALA A 143 12.41 -2.01 -8.71
CA ALA A 143 11.92 -3.33 -9.09
C ALA A 143 12.33 -3.67 -10.53
N LEU A 144 12.20 -2.74 -11.48
CA LEU A 144 12.63 -2.91 -12.86
C LEU A 144 14.14 -3.07 -12.97
N LYS A 145 14.91 -2.34 -12.16
CA LYS A 145 16.37 -2.49 -12.09
C LYS A 145 16.77 -3.87 -11.55
N LYS A 146 16.12 -4.34 -10.47
CA LYS A 146 16.36 -5.67 -9.90
C LYS A 146 16.00 -6.80 -10.87
N SER A 147 14.94 -6.62 -11.66
CA SER A 147 14.53 -7.59 -12.68
C SER A 147 15.37 -7.56 -13.97
N GLY A 148 16.35 -6.64 -14.08
CA GLY A 148 17.17 -6.47 -15.27
C GLY A 148 16.44 -5.87 -16.48
N LYS A 149 15.18 -5.44 -16.32
CA LYS A 149 14.39 -4.86 -17.41
C LYS A 149 14.74 -3.39 -17.69
N TRP A 150 15.42 -2.72 -16.79
CA TRP A 150 15.89 -1.35 -16.98
C TRP A 150 17.06 -1.02 -16.04
N ASP A 151 18.03 -0.25 -16.59
CA ASP A 151 19.17 0.32 -15.84
C ASP A 151 19.28 1.82 -16.18
N PRO A 152 19.30 2.71 -15.16
CA PRO A 152 19.43 4.15 -15.34
C PRO A 152 20.66 4.60 -16.17
N ARG A 153 21.69 3.76 -16.22
CA ARG A 153 22.93 4.05 -16.97
C ARG A 153 22.74 4.04 -18.49
N PHE A 154 21.66 3.41 -18.97
CA PHE A 154 21.40 3.26 -20.41
C PHE A 154 20.33 4.20 -20.95
N GLY A 155 19.92 5.20 -20.18
CA GLY A 155 18.98 6.22 -20.63
C GLY A 155 17.71 6.36 -19.79
N PRO A 156 16.73 7.14 -20.26
CA PRO A 156 15.48 7.34 -19.54
C PRO A 156 14.72 6.01 -19.38
N PRO A 157 13.85 5.90 -18.38
CA PRO A 157 13.05 4.69 -18.18
C PRO A 157 12.25 4.36 -19.43
N PRO A 158 12.12 3.07 -19.77
CA PRO A 158 11.33 2.66 -20.92
C PRO A 158 9.87 3.12 -20.73
N SER A 159 9.21 3.44 -21.85
CA SER A 159 7.79 3.79 -21.82
C SER A 159 6.98 2.65 -21.21
N ALA A 160 5.88 2.99 -20.56
CA ALA A 160 4.97 2.01 -19.95
C ALA A 160 4.58 0.88 -20.91
N SER A 161 4.36 1.21 -22.17
CA SER A 161 4.03 0.24 -23.22
C SER A 161 5.14 -0.77 -23.51
N SER A 162 6.41 -0.44 -23.24
CA SER A 162 7.55 -1.32 -23.53
C SER A 162 7.82 -2.38 -22.45
N TRP A 163 7.49 -2.12 -21.21
CA TRP A 163 7.69 -3.08 -20.11
C TRP A 163 6.38 -3.61 -19.50
N ASN A 164 5.26 -2.96 -19.76
CA ASN A 164 3.93 -3.44 -19.44
C ASN A 164 3.39 -4.33 -20.58
N SER A 165 4.18 -5.32 -20.97
CA SER A 165 3.79 -6.31 -22.00
C SER A 165 2.86 -7.40 -21.49
N MET A 166 2.48 -7.32 -20.22
CA MET A 166 1.56 -8.26 -19.61
C MET A 166 0.16 -8.12 -20.23
N THR A 167 -0.33 -9.18 -20.83
CA THR A 167 -1.70 -9.25 -21.35
C THR A 167 -2.69 -9.54 -20.23
N VAL A 168 -3.99 -9.31 -20.48
CA VAL A 168 -5.06 -9.67 -19.51
C VAL A 168 -5.01 -11.17 -19.17
N GLN A 169 -4.60 -12.01 -20.11
CA GLN A 169 -4.46 -13.45 -19.88
C GLN A 169 -3.28 -13.77 -18.96
N ASP A 170 -2.15 -13.10 -19.13
CA ASP A 170 -0.97 -13.25 -18.28
C ASP A 170 -1.26 -12.75 -16.87
N ALA A 171 -1.92 -11.59 -16.74
CA ALA A 171 -2.34 -11.07 -15.46
C ALA A 171 -3.29 -12.04 -14.72
N ARG A 172 -4.26 -12.63 -15.42
CA ARG A 172 -5.16 -13.63 -14.84
C ARG A 172 -4.43 -14.90 -14.43
N LYS A 173 -3.41 -15.32 -15.18
CA LYS A 173 -2.60 -16.48 -14.82
C LYS A 173 -1.82 -16.26 -13.53
N ASP A 174 -1.23 -15.05 -13.36
CA ASP A 174 -0.52 -14.68 -12.15
C ASP A 174 -1.47 -14.56 -10.95
N LEU A 175 -2.66 -13.98 -11.16
CA LEU A 175 -3.70 -13.90 -10.14
C LEU A 175 -4.23 -15.28 -9.69
N ALA A 176 -4.21 -16.26 -10.57
CA ALA A 176 -4.62 -17.66 -10.27
C ALA A 176 -3.48 -18.50 -9.67
N ALA A 177 -2.24 -18.04 -9.75
CA ALA A 177 -1.10 -18.75 -9.19
C ALA A 177 -1.07 -18.64 -7.66
N PRO A 178 -0.74 -19.70 -6.91
CA PRO A 178 -0.50 -19.60 -5.48
C PRO A 178 0.69 -18.66 -5.23
N ALA A 179 0.62 -17.85 -4.16
CA ALA A 179 1.68 -16.96 -3.76
C ALA A 179 3.02 -17.70 -3.66
N GLN A 180 3.96 -17.36 -4.52
CA GLN A 180 5.30 -17.95 -4.47
C GLN A 180 6.09 -17.25 -3.36
N PRO A 181 6.70 -18.00 -2.42
CA PRO A 181 7.62 -17.39 -1.48
C PRO A 181 8.80 -16.78 -2.25
N LEU A 182 9.20 -15.58 -1.84
CA LEU A 182 10.41 -14.94 -2.35
C LEU A 182 11.56 -15.96 -2.33
N SER A 183 12.14 -16.23 -3.49
CA SER A 183 13.36 -17.03 -3.56
C SER A 183 14.39 -16.39 -2.62
N ALA A 184 14.90 -17.19 -1.69
CA ALA A 184 15.93 -16.75 -0.76
C ALA A 184 17.10 -16.11 -1.53
N PRO A 185 17.71 -15.04 -1.02
CA PRO A 185 18.87 -14.45 -1.65
C PRO A 185 19.95 -15.52 -1.80
N PRO A 186 20.72 -15.50 -2.91
CA PRO A 186 21.80 -16.45 -3.10
C PRO A 186 22.77 -16.36 -1.94
N ALA A 187 23.17 -17.52 -1.43
CA ALA A 187 24.15 -17.61 -0.35
C ALA A 187 25.45 -16.90 -0.74
N PRO A 188 26.11 -16.18 0.20
CA PRO A 188 27.39 -15.56 -0.07
C PRO A 188 28.41 -16.64 -0.49
N PRO A 189 29.33 -16.32 -1.41
CA PRO A 189 30.37 -17.26 -1.80
C PRO A 189 31.17 -17.69 -0.56
N ALA A 190 31.41 -18.98 -0.45
CA ALA A 190 32.22 -19.56 0.60
C ALA A 190 33.66 -19.03 0.55
N PRO A 191 34.37 -18.91 1.70
CA PRO A 191 35.72 -18.36 1.80
C PRO A 191 36.76 -19.16 1.02
#